data_637464363d6de691ab0cb32d35ad5755
#
_entry.id   637464363d6de691ab0cb32d35ad5755
#
_cell.length_a   1.000
_cell.length_b   1.000
_cell.length_c   1.000
_cell.angle_alpha   90.00
_cell.angle_beta   90.00
_cell.angle_gamma   90.00
#
_symmetry.space_group_name_H-M   'P 1'
#
loop_
_entity.id
_entity.type
_entity.pdbx_description
1 polymer ?
#
loop_
_entity_poly.entity_id
_entity_poly.type
_entity_poly.pdbx_seq_one_letter_code
_entity_poly.pdbx_strand_id
1 'polypeptide(L)'
;MATELFTSGGLTMDKIKAVTEGILDDHVDDHVDEEIQKCFSKEDPKCFFVFAGAGSGKTRSLIKTLTFLSEILGDWLLTNRKQIAVITYTNAACDEISRRLHYKSIFSVSTIHSFLWELIKNYQYDIKEWVINEINLEIAELEEKQRKSKTGKTSEKRAEEIRKKQERLSTTSTVKRFTYNPNGDNVGYDSLNHNEVVKMGSEFICSEDTMQNILISKYPILLIDESQDTKKELVDALFTVCERHKGKFIVGMFGDTMQRIYQDGKENLSQCIPDDWVKPQKIMNHRSASRIVTLANAIRLTIDTQQQRPRSDAEVGNIRLFIVPSDVDKELTEQRIAEIMSEETGDEEWRDSKRFKSLILEHHMAASRFGFLELYAPLNDVFAFGTALRDGSIPELSFLSKVISPLVQAYKSDNDFEVLKIVKEYSPLMDKKQWLQLEDQTEVLKKVENAVNKLMDLWKDNSIPTCLDILHSIHETSLFKMNERVDYILSDPAEGESVEIAALRKALSVSFTTLEKYYAYISDNTRFATHQGVKGLEFPRVMVIMDDAEAKGFLFSYEKLFGAKPKTETDIKNEREGKDTSMARTSRLFYVACTRAQKSLAIIAYTQDSKAVKATAMKNNWFLNDEIIMLN
;
A
#
# COMPACT_ATOMS: atom_id res chain seq x y z
N MET A 1 17.79 32.75 -18.64
CA MET A 1 18.34 31.83 -19.66
C MET A 1 17.75 30.44 -19.68
N ALA A 2 17.32 29.86 -18.56
CA ALA A 2 16.64 28.52 -18.57
C ALA A 2 15.17 28.57 -19.01
N THR A 3 14.51 29.70 -18.89
CA THR A 3 13.07 29.86 -19.21
C THR A 3 12.78 30.12 -20.67
N GLU A 4 13.75 30.55 -21.46
CA GLU A 4 13.59 30.88 -22.89
C GLU A 4 13.76 29.68 -23.84
N LEU A 5 14.31 28.56 -23.36
CA LEU A 5 14.52 27.35 -24.16
C LEU A 5 13.26 26.48 -24.36
N PHE A 6 12.17 26.79 -23.64
CA PHE A 6 10.97 25.93 -23.62
C PHE A 6 9.78 26.48 -24.42
N THR A 7 9.90 27.62 -25.10
CA THR A 7 8.74 28.29 -25.73
C THR A 7 8.60 28.11 -27.26
N SER A 8 9.54 27.47 -27.96
CA SER A 8 9.37 27.22 -29.38
C SER A 8 10.26 26.10 -29.91
N GLY A 9 9.68 24.94 -30.13
CA GLY A 9 10.28 23.86 -30.88
C GLY A 9 10.27 22.52 -30.15
N GLY A 10 9.67 21.52 -30.79
CA GLY A 10 9.57 20.15 -30.24
C GLY A 10 10.91 19.59 -29.73
N LEU A 11 10.83 18.85 -28.65
CA LEU A 11 11.95 18.10 -28.09
C LEU A 11 12.40 17.02 -29.09
N THR A 12 13.63 17.16 -29.59
CA THR A 12 14.29 16.09 -30.37
C THR A 12 15.28 15.36 -29.45
N MET A 13 15.61 14.10 -29.76
CA MET A 13 16.61 13.33 -29.02
C MET A 13 17.96 14.06 -28.92
N ASP A 14 18.33 14.83 -29.93
CA ASP A 14 19.55 15.65 -29.93
C ASP A 14 19.46 16.83 -28.92
N LYS A 15 18.26 17.42 -28.74
CA LYS A 15 18.04 18.45 -27.70
C LYS A 15 18.03 17.84 -26.29
N ILE A 16 17.51 16.63 -26.15
CA ILE A 16 17.59 15.87 -24.88
C ILE A 16 19.07 15.55 -24.57
N LYS A 17 19.85 15.08 -25.54
CA LYS A 17 21.29 14.86 -25.41
C LYS A 17 22.03 16.17 -25.07
N ALA A 18 21.76 17.27 -25.76
CA ALA A 18 22.42 18.55 -25.52
C ALA A 18 22.13 19.13 -24.13
N VAL A 19 20.95 18.88 -23.56
CA VAL A 19 20.62 19.27 -22.16
C VAL A 19 21.30 18.34 -21.15
N THR A 20 21.54 17.07 -21.51
CA THR A 20 22.24 16.10 -20.66
C THR A 20 23.78 16.21 -20.73
N GLU A 21 24.34 16.68 -21.86
CA GLU A 21 25.81 16.86 -22.04
C GLU A 21 26.36 18.14 -21.38
N GLY A 22 25.50 19.06 -20.91
CA GLY A 22 25.90 20.27 -20.20
C GLY A 22 26.03 20.08 -18.69
N ILE A 23 27.19 19.63 -18.21
CA ILE A 23 27.61 19.63 -16.79
C ILE A 23 26.72 18.69 -15.92
N LEU A 24 26.87 17.40 -16.07
CA LEU A 24 26.36 16.41 -15.12
C LEU A 24 27.35 16.27 -13.95
N ASP A 25 27.07 16.99 -12.87
CA ASP A 25 27.75 16.83 -11.58
C ASP A 25 26.98 15.82 -10.72
N ASP A 26 27.52 14.61 -10.58
CA ASP A 26 26.93 13.54 -9.77
C ASP A 26 26.98 13.83 -8.26
N HIS A 27 27.71 14.87 -7.85
CA HIS A 27 27.88 15.33 -6.45
C HIS A 27 26.94 16.47 -6.07
N VAL A 28 26.01 16.84 -6.96
CA VAL A 28 25.12 17.99 -6.79
C VAL A 28 24.29 17.95 -5.48
N ASP A 29 24.01 16.76 -4.94
CA ASP A 29 23.25 16.57 -3.69
C ASP A 29 24.13 16.36 -2.45
N ASP A 30 25.46 16.37 -2.56
CA ASP A 30 26.36 16.08 -1.42
C ASP A 30 26.19 17.08 -0.28
N HIS A 31 25.91 18.35 -0.60
CA HIS A 31 25.66 19.42 0.38
C HIS A 31 24.37 19.20 1.19
N VAL A 32 23.38 18.45 0.67
CA VAL A 32 22.09 18.23 1.33
C VAL A 32 22.26 17.47 2.64
N ASP A 33 23.10 16.42 2.64
CA ASP A 33 23.36 15.65 3.86
C ASP A 33 24.07 16.52 4.93
N GLU A 34 24.95 17.47 4.51
CA GLU A 34 25.59 18.42 5.40
C GLU A 34 24.60 19.47 5.96
N GLU A 35 23.67 19.95 5.15
CA GLU A 35 22.61 20.87 5.60
C GLU A 35 21.73 20.21 6.65
N ILE A 36 21.36 18.93 6.44
CA ILE A 36 20.61 18.15 7.43
C ILE A 36 21.40 18.02 8.74
N GLN A 37 22.70 17.72 8.68
CA GLN A 37 23.55 17.59 9.87
C GLN A 37 23.63 18.88 10.68
N LYS A 38 23.69 20.04 10.01
CA LYS A 38 23.68 21.36 10.67
C LYS A 38 22.40 21.63 11.46
N CYS A 39 21.27 21.02 11.09
CA CYS A 39 20.02 21.13 11.84
C CYS A 39 20.10 20.55 13.25
N PHE A 40 21.09 19.73 13.55
CA PHE A 40 21.31 19.13 14.89
C PHE A 40 22.38 19.88 15.71
N SER A 41 22.74 21.11 15.31
CA SER A 41 23.64 21.96 16.10
C SER A 41 23.07 22.21 17.49
N LYS A 42 23.93 22.19 18.51
CA LYS A 42 23.52 22.49 19.89
C LYS A 42 23.13 23.96 20.10
N GLU A 43 23.67 24.84 19.27
CA GLU A 43 23.49 26.29 19.39
C GLU A 43 22.20 26.77 18.71
N ASP A 44 21.84 26.17 17.57
CA ASP A 44 20.66 26.54 16.77
C ASP A 44 20.00 25.29 16.14
N PRO A 45 19.37 24.42 16.96
CA PRO A 45 18.69 23.23 16.44
C PRO A 45 17.45 23.62 15.63
N LYS A 46 17.31 23.04 14.43
CA LYS A 46 16.22 23.35 13.50
C LYS A 46 15.48 22.11 13.04
N CYS A 47 14.19 22.24 12.85
CA CYS A 47 13.41 21.27 12.10
C CYS A 47 13.68 21.42 10.59
N PHE A 48 13.44 20.36 9.84
CA PHE A 48 13.70 20.39 8.41
C PHE A 48 12.74 19.52 7.60
N PHE A 49 12.59 19.84 6.33
CA PHE A 49 11.87 19.05 5.33
C PHE A 49 12.72 18.85 4.09
N VAL A 50 13.11 17.59 3.84
CA VAL A 50 13.88 17.22 2.65
C VAL A 50 12.93 16.95 1.48
N PHE A 51 12.96 17.81 0.47
CA PHE A 51 12.28 17.58 -0.79
C PHE A 51 13.11 16.61 -1.64
N ALA A 52 12.58 15.43 -1.88
CA ALA A 52 13.35 14.38 -2.53
C ALA A 52 12.44 13.53 -3.43
N GLY A 53 12.58 13.68 -4.74
CA GLY A 53 11.80 12.96 -5.73
C GLY A 53 11.99 11.45 -5.72
N ALA A 54 11.27 10.74 -6.59
CA ALA A 54 11.44 9.30 -6.76
C ALA A 54 12.88 8.96 -7.16
N GLY A 55 13.50 7.96 -6.52
CA GLY A 55 14.86 7.53 -6.84
C GLY A 55 15.99 8.48 -6.39
N SER A 56 15.70 9.55 -5.65
CA SER A 56 16.73 10.51 -5.17
C SER A 56 17.52 10.04 -3.95
N GLY A 57 17.24 8.86 -3.41
CA GLY A 57 17.94 8.31 -2.25
C GLY A 57 17.46 8.85 -0.91
N LYS A 58 16.16 9.17 -0.74
CA LYS A 58 15.54 9.58 0.54
C LYS A 58 15.97 8.71 1.71
N THR A 59 15.72 7.42 1.63
CA THR A 59 16.04 6.46 2.70
C THR A 59 17.55 6.39 2.97
N ARG A 60 18.40 6.58 1.94
CA ARG A 60 19.85 6.65 2.12
C ARG A 60 20.26 7.86 2.96
N SER A 61 19.69 9.04 2.68
CA SER A 61 19.96 10.25 3.48
C SER A 61 19.42 10.10 4.90
N LEU A 62 18.24 9.50 5.09
CA LEU A 62 17.72 9.17 6.42
C LEU A 62 18.71 8.28 7.20
N ILE A 63 19.21 7.20 6.59
CA ILE A 63 20.18 6.30 7.24
C ILE A 63 21.50 7.04 7.56
N LYS A 64 22.02 7.86 6.65
CA LYS A 64 23.20 8.68 6.91
C LYS A 64 22.99 9.63 8.11
N THR A 65 21.83 10.29 8.16
CA THR A 65 21.42 11.16 9.27
C THR A 65 21.40 10.39 10.60
N LEU A 66 20.78 9.20 10.62
CA LEU A 66 20.70 8.37 11.81
C LEU A 66 22.07 7.83 12.25
N THR A 67 22.93 7.48 11.31
CA THR A 67 24.32 7.08 11.59
C THR A 67 25.08 8.22 12.25
N PHE A 68 25.04 9.41 11.66
CA PHE A 68 25.64 10.63 12.23
C PHE A 68 25.11 10.91 13.65
N LEU A 69 23.80 10.87 13.86
CA LEU A 69 23.19 11.06 15.18
C LEU A 69 23.61 10.00 16.19
N SER A 70 23.82 8.74 15.76
CA SER A 70 24.37 7.70 16.60
C SER A 70 25.78 8.00 17.08
N GLU A 71 26.59 8.63 16.26
CA GLU A 71 27.98 8.99 16.59
C GLU A 71 28.06 10.15 17.56
N ILE A 72 27.25 11.20 17.38
CA ILE A 72 27.32 12.42 18.19
C ILE A 72 26.45 12.41 19.45
N LEU A 73 25.35 11.64 19.47
CA LEU A 73 24.36 11.62 20.55
C LEU A 73 24.18 10.23 21.19
N GLY A 74 24.79 9.17 20.66
CA GLY A 74 24.52 7.80 21.06
C GLY A 74 24.68 7.58 22.58
N ASP A 75 25.80 7.97 23.15
CA ASP A 75 26.08 7.82 24.59
C ASP A 75 25.14 8.67 25.45
N TRP A 76 24.84 9.89 25.00
CA TRP A 76 23.90 10.76 25.72
C TRP A 76 22.50 10.18 25.73
N LEU A 77 22.02 9.63 24.59
CA LEU A 77 20.71 8.99 24.48
C LEU A 77 20.61 7.76 25.41
N LEU A 78 21.62 6.89 25.40
CA LEU A 78 21.69 5.73 26.27
C LEU A 78 21.69 6.10 27.76
N THR A 79 22.55 7.04 28.14
CA THR A 79 22.66 7.51 29.54
C THR A 79 21.35 8.11 30.05
N ASN A 80 20.64 8.86 29.20
CA ASN A 80 19.39 9.51 29.58
C ASN A 80 18.13 8.67 29.26
N ARG A 81 18.28 7.42 28.81
CA ARG A 81 17.18 6.52 28.42
C ARG A 81 16.23 7.15 27.37
N LYS A 82 16.80 7.90 26.44
CA LYS A 82 16.10 8.55 25.32
C LYS A 82 16.36 7.80 24.03
N GLN A 83 15.47 8.00 23.07
CA GLN A 83 15.59 7.39 21.73
C GLN A 83 15.33 8.42 20.65
N ILE A 84 15.81 8.16 19.45
CA ILE A 84 15.37 8.84 18.24
C ILE A 84 14.20 8.04 17.67
N ALA A 85 13.05 8.68 17.51
CA ALA A 85 11.92 8.05 16.82
C ALA A 85 12.08 8.14 15.30
N VAL A 86 11.81 7.05 14.62
CA VAL A 86 11.75 6.98 13.17
C VAL A 86 10.40 6.41 12.76
N ILE A 87 9.63 7.21 12.04
CA ILE A 87 8.31 6.83 11.56
C ILE A 87 8.39 6.56 10.06
N THR A 88 7.84 5.43 9.62
CA THR A 88 7.67 5.11 8.21
C THR A 88 6.29 4.53 7.93
N TYR A 89 5.98 4.31 6.66
CA TYR A 89 4.62 3.93 6.24
C TYR A 89 4.33 2.44 6.39
N THR A 90 5.33 1.55 6.18
CA THR A 90 5.15 0.10 6.14
C THR A 90 6.08 -0.64 7.09
N ASN A 91 5.66 -1.84 7.55
CA ASN A 91 6.51 -2.72 8.34
C ASN A 91 7.78 -3.13 7.60
N ALA A 92 7.69 -3.40 6.29
CA ALA A 92 8.85 -3.73 5.47
C ALA A 92 9.91 -2.59 5.47
N ALA A 93 9.47 -1.34 5.43
CA ALA A 93 10.38 -0.19 5.56
C ALA A 93 10.96 -0.08 6.99
N CYS A 94 10.17 -0.40 8.03
CA CYS A 94 10.69 -0.47 9.41
C CYS A 94 11.81 -1.49 9.55
N ASP A 95 11.60 -2.69 9.00
CA ASP A 95 12.59 -3.79 9.04
C ASP A 95 13.85 -3.44 8.28
N GLU A 96 13.72 -2.85 7.08
CA GLU A 96 14.83 -2.41 6.25
C GLU A 96 15.68 -1.34 6.96
N ILE A 97 15.05 -0.32 7.54
CA ILE A 97 15.72 0.74 8.29
C ILE A 97 16.41 0.15 9.53
N SER A 98 15.70 -0.68 10.30
CA SER A 98 16.23 -1.32 11.52
C SER A 98 17.44 -2.20 11.21
N ARG A 99 17.37 -2.99 10.13
CA ARG A 99 18.47 -3.83 9.65
C ARG A 99 19.70 -2.99 9.28
N ARG A 100 19.52 -1.90 8.53
CA ARG A 100 20.62 -0.99 8.14
C ARG A 100 21.25 -0.28 9.33
N LEU A 101 20.48 -0.08 10.42
CA LEU A 101 20.95 0.50 11.67
C LEU A 101 21.46 -0.54 12.68
N HIS A 102 21.59 -1.79 12.26
CA HIS A 102 22.05 -2.91 13.10
C HIS A 102 21.25 -3.06 14.41
N TYR A 103 19.94 -2.77 14.38
CA TYR A 103 19.01 -2.89 15.51
C TYR A 103 19.48 -2.17 16.78
N LYS A 104 20.20 -1.03 16.65
CA LYS A 104 20.66 -0.26 17.81
C LYS A 104 19.48 0.24 18.64
N SER A 105 19.53 0.05 19.96
CA SER A 105 18.44 0.39 20.90
C SER A 105 18.16 1.88 21.07
N ILE A 106 19.04 2.74 20.60
CA ILE A 106 18.83 4.20 20.58
C ILE A 106 17.81 4.65 19.52
N PHE A 107 17.42 3.76 18.60
CA PHE A 107 16.43 4.04 17.58
C PHE A 107 15.12 3.30 17.87
N SER A 108 14.02 4.02 17.78
CA SER A 108 12.67 3.47 17.85
C SER A 108 12.03 3.59 16.45
N VAL A 109 12.20 2.53 15.63
CA VAL A 109 11.68 2.50 14.25
C VAL A 109 10.32 1.82 14.25
N SER A 110 9.28 2.50 13.75
CA SER A 110 7.92 1.98 13.77
C SER A 110 7.03 2.61 12.69
N THR A 111 5.88 2.01 12.45
CA THR A 111 4.81 2.64 11.66
C THR A 111 4.11 3.72 12.47
N ILE A 112 3.39 4.64 11.78
CA ILE A 112 2.59 5.70 12.43
C ILE A 112 1.70 5.12 13.53
N HIS A 113 0.98 4.04 13.24
CA HIS A 113 0.04 3.42 14.15
C HIS A 113 0.73 2.83 15.38
N SER A 114 1.83 2.11 15.18
CA SER A 114 2.62 1.53 16.27
C SER A 114 3.23 2.61 17.16
N PHE A 115 3.75 3.70 16.56
CA PHE A 115 4.32 4.83 17.28
C PHE A 115 3.29 5.49 18.20
N LEU A 116 2.14 5.84 17.66
CA LEU A 116 1.09 6.50 18.44
C LEU A 116 0.54 5.60 19.53
N TRP A 117 0.31 4.32 19.22
CA TRP A 117 -0.14 3.37 20.23
C TRP A 117 0.85 3.23 21.39
N GLU A 118 2.14 3.06 21.08
CA GLU A 118 3.19 2.98 22.11
C GLU A 118 3.28 4.25 23.00
N LEU A 119 2.89 5.40 22.46
CA LEU A 119 2.86 6.64 23.21
C LEU A 119 1.65 6.73 24.14
N ILE A 120 0.45 6.28 23.69
CA ILE A 120 -0.81 6.51 24.41
C ILE A 120 -1.30 5.29 25.21
N LYS A 121 -0.88 4.06 24.92
CA LYS A 121 -1.45 2.81 25.48
C LYS A 121 -1.54 2.73 27.00
N ASN A 122 -0.74 3.49 27.73
CA ASN A 122 -0.74 3.48 29.20
C ASN A 122 -1.78 4.44 29.80
N TYR A 123 -2.38 5.32 29.00
CA TYR A 123 -3.34 6.34 29.45
C TYR A 123 -4.78 5.87 29.24
N GLN A 124 -5.10 4.72 29.86
CA GLN A 124 -6.36 4.00 29.63
C GLN A 124 -7.62 4.78 30.02
N TYR A 125 -7.51 5.66 31.03
CA TYR A 125 -8.61 6.55 31.42
C TYR A 125 -8.90 7.57 30.32
N ASP A 126 -7.88 8.26 29.84
CA ASP A 126 -8.01 9.27 28.79
C ASP A 126 -8.49 8.65 27.47
N ILE A 127 -7.99 7.44 27.13
CA ILE A 127 -8.46 6.65 26.00
C ILE A 127 -9.97 6.40 26.11
N LYS A 128 -10.44 5.97 27.28
CA LYS A 128 -11.86 5.68 27.50
C LYS A 128 -12.72 6.93 27.34
N GLU A 129 -12.34 8.02 27.96
CA GLU A 129 -13.02 9.31 27.85
C GLU A 129 -13.10 9.78 26.40
N TRP A 130 -11.98 9.67 25.69
CA TRP A 130 -11.91 10.04 24.27
C TRP A 130 -12.84 9.18 23.41
N VAL A 131 -12.83 7.85 23.60
CA VAL A 131 -13.71 6.92 22.84
C VAL A 131 -15.18 7.23 23.06
N ILE A 132 -15.59 7.50 24.31
CA ILE A 132 -16.96 7.87 24.63
C ILE A 132 -17.35 9.17 23.92
N ASN A 133 -16.50 10.18 23.98
CA ASN A 133 -16.75 11.47 23.35
C ASN A 133 -16.84 11.34 21.82
N GLU A 134 -15.92 10.61 21.22
CA GLU A 134 -15.89 10.41 19.76
C GLU A 134 -17.13 9.67 19.26
N ILE A 135 -17.54 8.58 19.93
CA ILE A 135 -18.77 7.85 19.57
C ILE A 135 -20.00 8.76 19.66
N ASN A 136 -20.10 9.59 20.70
CA ASN A 136 -21.20 10.54 20.84
C ASN A 136 -21.23 11.58 19.71
N LEU A 137 -20.07 12.11 19.31
CA LEU A 137 -19.95 13.04 18.19
C LEU A 137 -20.38 12.38 16.87
N GLU A 138 -19.90 11.18 16.61
CA GLU A 138 -20.25 10.43 15.40
C GLU A 138 -21.75 10.09 15.35
N ILE A 139 -22.37 9.71 16.48
CA ILE A 139 -23.82 9.48 16.57
C ILE A 139 -24.56 10.77 16.23
N ALA A 140 -24.19 11.90 16.82
CA ALA A 140 -24.84 13.20 16.58
C ALA A 140 -24.76 13.62 15.10
N GLU A 141 -23.61 13.42 14.46
CA GLU A 141 -23.44 13.70 13.03
C GLU A 141 -24.31 12.78 12.15
N LEU A 142 -24.37 11.50 12.48
CA LEU A 142 -25.18 10.53 11.73
C LEU A 142 -26.68 10.85 11.89
N GLU A 143 -27.13 11.20 13.08
CA GLU A 143 -28.52 11.62 13.34
C GLU A 143 -28.88 12.91 12.60
N GLU A 144 -27.97 13.88 12.51
CA GLU A 144 -28.18 15.09 11.72
C GLU A 144 -28.31 14.78 10.22
N LYS A 145 -27.42 13.92 9.69
CA LYS A 145 -27.49 13.44 8.31
C LYS A 145 -28.79 12.64 8.06
N GLN A 146 -29.24 11.87 9.05
CA GLN A 146 -30.48 11.10 8.99
C GLN A 146 -31.70 12.01 8.91
N ARG A 147 -31.77 13.08 9.72
CA ARG A 147 -32.85 14.07 9.68
C ARG A 147 -32.97 14.79 8.34
N LYS A 148 -31.86 15.02 7.66
CA LYS A 148 -31.81 15.67 6.34
C LYS A 148 -32.09 14.71 5.16
N SER A 149 -32.17 13.40 5.39
CA SER A 149 -32.29 12.39 4.33
C SER A 149 -33.73 12.00 4.05
N LYS A 150 -34.06 11.72 2.79
CA LYS A 150 -35.30 11.01 2.41
C LYS A 150 -35.17 9.52 2.75
N THR A 151 -36.31 8.83 2.93
CA THR A 151 -36.37 7.37 3.13
C THR A 151 -35.72 6.61 1.97
N GLY A 152 -34.94 5.55 2.26
CA GLY A 152 -34.28 4.72 1.27
C GLY A 152 -33.11 3.91 1.84
N LYS A 153 -32.51 3.04 1.04
CA LYS A 153 -31.41 2.14 1.44
C LYS A 153 -30.27 2.84 2.19
N THR A 154 -29.93 4.06 1.82
CA THR A 154 -28.88 4.86 2.51
C THR A 154 -29.33 5.29 3.91
N SER A 155 -30.60 5.58 4.09
CA SER A 155 -31.19 5.93 5.39
C SER A 155 -31.23 4.70 6.31
N GLU A 156 -31.58 3.53 5.80
CA GLU A 156 -31.58 2.26 6.54
C GLU A 156 -30.16 1.88 7.00
N LYS A 157 -29.17 1.95 6.11
CA LYS A 157 -27.77 1.70 6.48
C LYS A 157 -27.28 2.64 7.59
N ARG A 158 -27.65 3.90 7.51
CA ARG A 158 -27.26 4.89 8.53
C ARG A 158 -27.93 4.61 9.88
N ALA A 159 -29.21 4.23 9.88
CA ALA A 159 -29.91 3.84 11.10
C ALA A 159 -29.24 2.63 11.77
N GLU A 160 -28.83 1.64 10.98
CA GLU A 160 -28.09 0.49 11.48
C GLU A 160 -26.72 0.88 12.04
N GLU A 161 -26.01 1.81 11.40
CA GLU A 161 -24.73 2.34 11.88
C GLU A 161 -24.89 3.07 13.23
N ILE A 162 -25.92 3.90 13.36
CA ILE A 162 -26.26 4.56 14.64
C ILE A 162 -26.51 3.50 15.73
N ARG A 163 -27.30 2.47 15.44
CA ARG A 163 -27.59 1.39 16.39
C ARG A 163 -26.30 0.69 16.86
N LYS A 164 -25.41 0.32 15.95
CA LYS A 164 -24.12 -0.33 16.28
C LYS A 164 -23.24 0.58 17.15
N LYS A 165 -23.22 1.90 16.87
CA LYS A 165 -22.45 2.85 17.68
C LYS A 165 -23.05 3.03 19.08
N GLN A 166 -24.37 3.07 19.21
CA GLN A 166 -25.07 3.13 20.51
C GLN A 166 -24.79 1.85 21.35
N GLU A 167 -24.78 0.68 20.71
CA GLU A 167 -24.44 -0.57 21.37
C GLU A 167 -22.98 -0.57 21.85
N ARG A 168 -22.03 -0.13 21.01
CA ARG A 168 -20.62 0.04 21.40
C ARG A 168 -20.48 1.04 22.55
N LEU A 169 -21.20 2.17 22.53
CA LEU A 169 -21.18 3.16 23.61
C LEU A 169 -21.62 2.55 24.94
N SER A 170 -22.69 1.76 24.95
CA SER A 170 -23.20 1.10 26.17
C SER A 170 -22.19 0.11 26.75
N THR A 171 -21.48 -0.62 25.93
CA THR A 171 -20.46 -1.60 26.36
C THR A 171 -19.14 -0.93 26.73
N THR A 172 -18.76 0.20 26.11
CA THR A 172 -17.54 0.95 26.39
C THR A 172 -17.39 1.31 27.88
N SER A 173 -18.50 1.60 28.57
CA SER A 173 -18.49 1.90 30.00
C SER A 173 -17.92 0.77 30.84
N THR A 174 -18.06 -0.48 30.42
CA THR A 174 -17.60 -1.69 31.12
C THR A 174 -16.16 -2.09 30.77
N VAL A 175 -15.59 -1.54 29.69
CA VAL A 175 -14.22 -1.82 29.26
C VAL A 175 -13.23 -1.33 30.30
N LYS A 176 -12.39 -2.23 30.81
CA LYS A 176 -11.32 -1.93 31.76
C LYS A 176 -10.02 -1.52 31.09
N ARG A 177 -9.75 -2.08 29.91
CA ARG A 177 -8.53 -1.83 29.16
C ARG A 177 -8.83 -1.95 27.66
N PHE A 178 -8.48 -0.92 26.93
CA PHE A 178 -8.49 -0.94 25.46
C PHE A 178 -7.25 -1.62 24.94
N THR A 179 -7.42 -2.33 23.83
CA THR A 179 -6.37 -3.04 23.12
C THR A 179 -6.29 -2.56 21.67
N TYR A 180 -5.12 -2.71 21.08
CA TYR A 180 -4.91 -2.41 19.68
C TYR A 180 -3.75 -3.25 19.15
N ASN A 181 -3.96 -3.89 18.00
CA ASN A 181 -2.94 -4.62 17.28
C ASN A 181 -2.64 -3.89 15.95
N PRO A 182 -1.46 -3.27 15.80
CA PRO A 182 -1.11 -2.55 14.58
C PRO A 182 -0.94 -3.46 13.35
N ASN A 183 -0.76 -4.77 13.56
CA ASN A 183 -0.45 -5.75 12.51
C ASN A 183 -1.51 -6.86 12.39
N GLY A 184 -2.69 -6.68 12.95
CA GLY A 184 -3.72 -7.71 12.94
C GLY A 184 -5.13 -7.18 13.13
N ASP A 185 -6.07 -8.10 13.23
CA ASP A 185 -7.46 -7.76 13.39
C ASP A 185 -7.72 -7.09 14.75
N ASN A 186 -8.47 -6.01 14.69
CA ASN A 186 -8.92 -5.26 15.85
C ASN A 186 -10.43 -5.48 16.00
N VAL A 187 -10.79 -6.66 16.55
CA VAL A 187 -12.17 -7.11 16.72
C VAL A 187 -12.52 -7.13 18.20
N GLY A 188 -13.70 -6.61 18.54
CA GLY A 188 -14.20 -6.57 19.91
C GLY A 188 -14.55 -5.16 20.40
N TYR A 189 -15.33 -5.11 21.47
CA TYR A 189 -15.77 -3.82 22.06
C TYR A 189 -14.64 -3.07 22.76
N ASP A 190 -13.60 -3.77 23.17
CA ASP A 190 -12.40 -3.25 23.82
C ASP A 190 -11.27 -2.95 22.84
N SER A 191 -11.48 -3.20 21.54
CA SER A 191 -10.48 -2.99 20.50
C SER A 191 -10.66 -1.63 19.82
N LEU A 192 -9.53 -0.93 19.61
CA LEU A 192 -9.47 0.31 18.84
C LEU A 192 -9.15 0.02 17.38
N ASN A 193 -9.74 0.76 16.47
CA ASN A 193 -9.38 0.68 15.06
C ASN A 193 -8.21 1.63 14.71
N HIS A 194 -7.65 1.45 13.51
CA HIS A 194 -6.51 2.24 13.05
C HIS A 194 -6.76 3.75 13.06
N ASN A 195 -7.96 4.19 12.63
CA ASN A 195 -8.30 5.61 12.58
C ASN A 195 -8.45 6.22 13.97
N GLU A 196 -9.05 5.49 14.91
CA GLU A 196 -9.20 5.94 16.30
C GLU A 196 -7.82 6.17 16.94
N VAL A 197 -6.87 5.23 16.77
CA VAL A 197 -5.53 5.38 17.34
C VAL A 197 -4.80 6.60 16.79
N VAL A 198 -4.89 6.83 15.47
CA VAL A 198 -4.21 8.00 14.86
C VAL A 198 -4.89 9.30 15.27
N LYS A 199 -6.22 9.39 15.23
CA LYS A 199 -6.96 10.60 15.60
C LYS A 199 -6.71 10.95 17.06
N MET A 200 -6.92 10.00 17.97
CA MET A 200 -6.72 10.17 19.41
C MET A 200 -5.27 10.54 19.76
N GLY A 201 -4.30 9.78 19.24
CA GLY A 201 -2.89 10.04 19.52
C GLY A 201 -2.44 11.41 19.03
N SER A 202 -2.89 11.82 17.85
CA SER A 202 -2.60 13.15 17.30
C SER A 202 -3.25 14.26 18.12
N GLU A 203 -4.49 14.07 18.58
CA GLU A 203 -5.21 15.02 19.41
C GLU A 203 -4.55 15.20 20.78
N PHE A 204 -4.14 14.09 21.43
CA PHE A 204 -3.42 14.16 22.70
C PHE A 204 -2.07 14.88 22.55
N ILE A 205 -1.34 14.65 21.47
CA ILE A 205 -0.08 15.37 21.17
C ILE A 205 -0.36 16.86 20.94
N CYS A 206 -1.45 17.21 20.26
CA CYS A 206 -1.78 18.59 19.92
C CYS A 206 -2.25 19.41 21.13
N SER A 207 -3.13 18.82 21.97
CA SER A 207 -3.83 19.54 23.03
C SER A 207 -3.18 19.45 24.41
N GLU A 208 -2.53 18.31 24.73
CA GLU A 208 -2.09 18.01 26.08
C GLU A 208 -0.61 18.32 26.32
N ASP A 209 -0.29 19.36 27.09
CA ASP A 209 1.10 19.74 27.43
C ASP A 209 1.87 18.58 28.09
N THR A 210 1.20 17.77 28.88
CA THR A 210 1.79 16.56 29.51
C THR A 210 2.24 15.57 28.43
N MET A 211 1.41 15.32 27.42
CA MET A 211 1.74 14.40 26.32
C MET A 211 2.88 14.93 25.48
N GLN A 212 2.93 16.24 25.21
CA GLN A 212 4.05 16.89 24.52
C GLN A 212 5.36 16.72 25.29
N ASN A 213 5.33 16.94 26.61
CA ASN A 213 6.51 16.75 27.44
C ASN A 213 6.99 15.29 27.49
N ILE A 214 6.06 14.31 27.51
CA ILE A 214 6.37 12.89 27.44
C ILE A 214 7.03 12.57 26.08
N LEU A 215 6.43 13.03 24.98
CA LEU A 215 6.96 12.85 23.63
C LEU A 215 8.41 13.35 23.56
N ILE A 216 8.67 14.60 23.93
CA ILE A 216 9.99 15.24 23.85
C ILE A 216 11.00 14.59 24.81
N SER A 217 10.54 14.21 26.01
CA SER A 217 11.41 13.55 26.99
C SER A 217 11.88 12.18 26.52
N LYS A 218 11.03 11.43 25.83
CA LYS A 218 11.35 10.11 25.31
C LYS A 218 12.05 10.19 23.95
N TYR A 219 11.58 11.08 23.08
CA TYR A 219 12.01 11.23 21.69
C TYR A 219 12.35 12.69 21.36
N PRO A 220 13.55 13.19 21.74
CA PRO A 220 13.95 14.57 21.44
C PRO A 220 14.10 14.83 19.93
N ILE A 221 14.28 13.79 19.14
CA ILE A 221 14.37 13.83 17.68
C ILE A 221 13.38 12.82 17.10
N LEU A 222 12.58 13.27 16.13
CA LEU A 222 11.62 12.46 15.41
C LEU A 222 11.83 12.65 13.90
N LEU A 223 12.11 11.56 13.19
CA LEU A 223 12.31 11.56 11.74
C LEU A 223 11.18 10.79 11.06
N ILE A 224 10.66 11.33 9.96
CA ILE A 224 9.54 10.73 9.22
C ILE A 224 9.98 10.47 7.78
N ASP A 225 9.98 9.19 7.37
CA ASP A 225 10.11 8.80 5.96
C ASP A 225 8.73 8.80 5.30
N GLU A 226 8.67 9.07 4.00
CA GLU A 226 7.45 9.17 3.20
C GLU A 226 6.42 10.14 3.84
N SER A 227 6.89 11.29 4.31
CA SER A 227 6.10 12.25 5.09
C SER A 227 4.86 12.79 4.38
N GLN A 228 4.80 12.75 3.04
CA GLN A 228 3.62 13.16 2.26
C GLN A 228 2.39 12.25 2.48
N ASP A 229 2.59 11.03 2.99
CA ASP A 229 1.50 10.10 3.32
C ASP A 229 1.16 10.07 4.81
N THR A 230 1.88 10.84 5.61
CA THR A 230 1.58 11.00 7.04
C THR A 230 0.23 11.69 7.20
N LYS A 231 -0.63 11.12 8.03
CA LYS A 231 -1.99 11.65 8.27
C LYS A 231 -1.93 13.10 8.71
N LYS A 232 -2.85 13.91 8.18
CA LYS A 232 -2.93 15.35 8.41
C LYS A 232 -2.90 15.69 9.89
N GLU A 233 -3.68 14.98 10.70
CA GLU A 233 -3.82 15.21 12.14
C GLU A 233 -2.47 15.11 12.87
N LEU A 234 -1.67 14.10 12.52
CA LEU A 234 -0.33 13.94 13.11
C LEU A 234 0.64 15.03 12.65
N VAL A 235 0.61 15.40 11.37
CA VAL A 235 1.47 16.49 10.85
C VAL A 235 1.15 17.80 11.56
N ASP A 236 -0.13 18.14 11.72
CA ASP A 236 -0.58 19.37 12.39
C ASP A 236 -0.19 19.36 13.88
N ALA A 237 -0.32 18.21 14.56
CA ALA A 237 0.10 18.04 15.94
C ALA A 237 1.62 18.25 16.09
N LEU A 238 2.43 17.65 15.22
CA LEU A 238 3.90 17.81 15.25
C LEU A 238 4.33 19.24 14.98
N PHE A 239 3.70 19.93 14.03
CA PHE A 239 3.98 21.36 13.79
C PHE A 239 3.69 22.21 15.03
N THR A 240 2.58 21.95 15.73
CA THR A 240 2.23 22.62 16.99
C THR A 240 3.29 22.38 18.06
N VAL A 241 3.76 21.13 18.21
CA VAL A 241 4.80 20.79 19.19
C VAL A 241 6.12 21.47 18.84
N CYS A 242 6.54 21.47 17.57
CA CYS A 242 7.76 22.14 17.12
C CYS A 242 7.72 23.64 17.42
N GLU A 243 6.57 24.29 17.19
CA GLU A 243 6.40 25.72 17.47
C GLU A 243 6.49 26.03 18.96
N ARG A 244 5.80 25.24 19.81
CA ARG A 244 5.77 25.45 21.27
C ARG A 244 7.10 25.12 21.96
N HIS A 245 7.85 24.18 21.41
CA HIS A 245 9.07 23.63 22.03
C HIS A 245 10.31 23.85 21.16
N LYS A 246 10.41 25.03 20.54
CA LYS A 246 11.59 25.42 19.72
C LYS A 246 12.90 25.16 20.46
N GLY A 247 13.85 24.55 19.77
CA GLY A 247 15.16 24.22 20.32
C GLY A 247 15.23 23.00 21.24
N LYS A 248 14.09 22.40 21.61
CA LYS A 248 14.03 21.20 22.49
C LYS A 248 13.56 19.95 21.75
N PHE A 249 12.87 20.11 20.65
CA PHE A 249 12.32 19.03 19.83
C PHE A 249 12.64 19.30 18.36
N ILE A 250 13.19 18.31 17.69
CA ILE A 250 13.56 18.39 16.27
C ILE A 250 12.73 17.38 15.50
N VAL A 251 12.02 17.86 14.49
CA VAL A 251 11.33 17.01 13.51
C VAL A 251 12.03 17.14 12.17
N GLY A 252 12.43 16.01 11.59
CA GLY A 252 12.94 15.90 10.23
C GLY A 252 11.98 15.10 9.35
N MET A 253 11.55 15.68 8.26
CA MET A 253 10.62 15.05 7.31
C MET A 253 11.32 14.79 5.97
N PHE A 254 11.18 13.58 5.45
CA PHE A 254 11.66 13.19 4.12
C PHE A 254 10.46 12.85 3.25
N GLY A 255 10.28 13.56 2.12
CA GLY A 255 9.08 13.36 1.33
C GLY A 255 9.17 13.84 -0.11
N ASP A 256 8.20 13.36 -0.90
CA ASP A 256 7.94 13.80 -2.27
C ASP A 256 6.44 14.09 -2.43
N THR A 257 6.07 15.34 -2.62
CA THR A 257 4.68 15.76 -2.77
C THR A 257 3.98 15.08 -3.96
N MET A 258 4.74 14.75 -5.01
CA MET A 258 4.24 13.99 -6.16
C MET A 258 3.95 12.51 -5.85
N GLN A 259 4.46 11.98 -4.74
CA GLN A 259 4.16 10.62 -4.31
C GLN A 259 3.02 10.53 -3.29
N ARG A 260 2.28 11.62 -3.03
CA ARG A 260 1.06 11.60 -2.21
C ARG A 260 -0.11 10.99 -2.98
N ILE A 261 -0.29 9.71 -2.85
CA ILE A 261 -1.36 8.94 -3.52
C ILE A 261 -2.49 8.51 -2.58
N TYR A 262 -2.29 8.63 -1.27
CA TYR A 262 -3.32 8.37 -0.27
C TYR A 262 -4.04 9.66 0.12
N GLN A 263 -5.35 9.56 0.36
CA GLN A 263 -6.20 10.74 0.66
C GLN A 263 -5.96 11.32 2.05
N ASP A 264 -5.51 10.50 3.00
CA ASP A 264 -5.34 10.88 4.40
C ASP A 264 -4.10 11.76 4.65
N GLY A 265 -3.19 11.84 3.68
CA GLY A 265 -2.01 12.72 3.75
C GLY A 265 -2.39 14.20 3.70
N LYS A 266 -1.60 15.04 4.38
CA LYS A 266 -1.84 16.50 4.40
C LYS A 266 -1.76 17.09 3.00
N GLU A 267 -2.87 17.74 2.57
CA GLU A 267 -2.91 18.45 1.29
C GLU A 267 -1.95 19.65 1.33
N ASN A 268 -1.33 19.93 0.20
CA ASN A 268 -0.40 21.06 0.04
C ASN A 268 0.68 21.13 1.13
N LEU A 269 1.17 19.97 1.59
CA LEU A 269 2.16 19.87 2.68
C LEU A 269 3.36 20.82 2.45
N SER A 270 3.88 20.91 1.23
CA SER A 270 5.00 21.79 0.89
C SER A 270 4.78 23.28 1.20
N GLN A 271 3.52 23.73 1.10
CA GLN A 271 3.14 25.12 1.39
C GLN A 271 2.85 25.36 2.88
N CYS A 272 2.62 24.26 3.63
CA CYS A 272 2.31 24.32 5.06
C CYS A 272 3.55 24.19 5.96
N ILE A 273 4.74 23.91 5.38
CA ILE A 273 5.98 23.79 6.15
C ILE A 273 6.36 25.16 6.71
N PRO A 274 6.58 25.28 8.04
CA PRO A 274 6.95 26.55 8.66
C PRO A 274 8.15 27.21 7.99
N ASP A 275 8.19 28.54 7.98
CA ASP A 275 9.23 29.30 7.27
C ASP A 275 10.60 29.17 7.91
N ASP A 276 10.67 28.93 9.22
CA ASP A 276 11.89 28.73 9.98
C ASP A 276 12.51 27.34 9.85
N TRP A 277 11.87 26.43 9.12
CA TRP A 277 12.41 25.10 8.82
C TRP A 277 13.43 25.17 7.68
N VAL A 278 14.48 24.36 7.77
CA VAL A 278 15.41 24.15 6.66
C VAL A 278 14.76 23.26 5.61
N LYS A 279 14.87 23.63 4.33
CA LYS A 279 14.15 22.98 3.22
C LYS A 279 15.10 22.47 2.12
N PRO A 280 16.02 21.54 2.41
CA PRO A 280 16.96 21.04 1.41
C PRO A 280 16.25 20.29 0.31
N GLN A 281 16.79 20.35 -0.92
CA GLN A 281 16.22 19.69 -2.09
C GLN A 281 17.21 18.71 -2.71
N LYS A 282 16.77 17.49 -2.94
CA LYS A 282 17.52 16.47 -3.70
C LYS A 282 17.04 16.42 -5.13
N ILE A 283 17.95 16.67 -6.05
CA ILE A 283 17.65 16.72 -7.49
C ILE A 283 18.20 15.51 -8.27
N MET A 284 19.19 14.79 -7.73
CA MET A 284 19.75 13.61 -8.40
C MET A 284 18.78 12.43 -8.38
N ASN A 285 18.60 11.78 -9.52
CA ASN A 285 17.88 10.50 -9.62
C ASN A 285 18.90 9.38 -9.82
N HIS A 286 19.03 8.51 -8.82
CA HIS A 286 19.96 7.37 -8.83
C HIS A 286 19.33 6.07 -9.36
N ARG A 287 18.04 6.09 -9.72
CA ARG A 287 17.26 4.89 -10.07
C ARG A 287 17.11 4.70 -11.56
N SER A 288 16.62 5.71 -12.24
CA SER A 288 16.02 5.54 -13.55
C SER A 288 16.89 6.07 -14.68
N ALA A 289 16.76 5.43 -15.83
CA ALA A 289 17.35 5.89 -17.09
C ALA A 289 16.90 7.31 -17.44
N SER A 290 17.72 8.05 -18.18
CA SER A 290 17.55 9.49 -18.40
C SER A 290 16.22 9.87 -19.06
N ARG A 291 15.72 9.03 -20.01
CA ARG A 291 14.42 9.28 -20.66
C ARG A 291 13.23 9.13 -19.69
N ILE A 292 13.32 8.20 -18.73
CA ILE A 292 12.30 8.01 -17.69
C ILE A 292 12.30 9.22 -16.73
N VAL A 293 13.48 9.74 -16.37
CA VAL A 293 13.61 10.96 -15.55
C VAL A 293 12.99 12.17 -16.28
N THR A 294 13.22 12.28 -17.60
CA THR A 294 12.61 13.33 -18.42
C THR A 294 11.08 13.25 -18.41
N LEU A 295 10.51 12.05 -18.55
CA LEU A 295 9.06 11.84 -18.44
C LEU A 295 8.55 12.22 -17.03
N ALA A 296 9.23 11.77 -16.00
CA ALA A 296 8.87 12.09 -14.61
C ALA A 296 8.83 13.60 -14.36
N ASN A 297 9.83 14.33 -14.85
CA ASN A 297 9.86 15.80 -14.79
C ASN A 297 8.70 16.44 -15.57
N ALA A 298 8.39 15.94 -16.78
CA ALA A 298 7.28 16.47 -17.57
C ALA A 298 5.92 16.23 -16.89
N ILE A 299 5.73 15.09 -16.22
CA ILE A 299 4.53 14.83 -15.42
C ILE A 299 4.45 15.80 -14.23
N ARG A 300 5.57 16.02 -13.52
CA ARG A 300 5.64 16.94 -12.37
C ARG A 300 5.26 18.36 -12.70
N LEU A 301 5.65 18.88 -13.87
CA LEU A 301 5.35 20.25 -14.30
C LEU A 301 3.84 20.58 -14.30
N THR A 302 2.97 19.57 -14.29
CA THR A 302 1.52 19.78 -14.14
C THR A 302 1.08 20.12 -12.71
N ILE A 303 1.94 19.92 -11.69
CA ILE A 303 1.61 20.06 -10.28
C ILE A 303 2.64 20.92 -9.53
N ASP A 304 3.94 20.67 -9.72
CA ASP A 304 5.01 21.44 -9.07
C ASP A 304 6.14 21.77 -10.04
N THR A 305 7.15 22.53 -9.58
CA THR A 305 8.29 22.99 -10.40
C THR A 305 9.58 22.24 -10.09
N GLN A 306 9.54 21.23 -9.22
CA GLN A 306 10.74 20.48 -8.87
C GLN A 306 11.16 19.58 -10.04
N GLN A 307 12.47 19.55 -10.31
CA GLN A 307 13.04 18.73 -11.38
C GLN A 307 14.16 17.85 -10.84
N GLN A 308 14.26 16.66 -11.41
CA GLN A 308 15.34 15.73 -11.13
C GLN A 308 16.33 15.68 -12.31
N ARG A 309 17.56 15.28 -12.01
CA ARG A 309 18.61 15.03 -13.00
C ARG A 309 19.00 13.55 -12.95
N PRO A 310 19.18 12.89 -14.09
CA PRO A 310 19.75 11.55 -14.11
C PRO A 310 21.24 11.62 -13.74
N ARG A 311 21.82 10.50 -13.34
CA ARG A 311 23.26 10.35 -13.17
C ARG A 311 24.00 10.54 -14.51
N SER A 312 25.27 10.92 -14.46
CA SER A 312 26.12 11.06 -15.65
C SER A 312 26.28 9.75 -16.43
N ASP A 313 26.30 8.61 -15.70
CA ASP A 313 26.42 7.27 -16.25
C ASP A 313 25.07 6.58 -16.53
N ALA A 314 23.95 7.31 -16.40
CA ALA A 314 22.62 6.75 -16.64
C ALA A 314 22.42 6.38 -18.12
N GLU A 315 21.92 5.18 -18.38
CA GLU A 315 21.49 4.76 -19.72
C GLU A 315 20.40 5.72 -20.23
N VAL A 316 20.24 5.83 -21.55
CA VAL A 316 19.16 6.63 -22.13
C VAL A 316 17.81 6.05 -21.73
N GLY A 317 17.67 4.73 -21.80
CA GLY A 317 16.43 4.01 -21.52
C GLY A 317 15.38 4.18 -22.63
N ASN A 318 14.29 3.44 -22.49
CA ASN A 318 13.23 3.41 -23.50
C ASN A 318 11.85 3.59 -22.86
N ILE A 319 11.02 4.43 -23.46
CA ILE A 319 9.61 4.53 -23.10
C ILE A 319 8.74 4.41 -24.35
N ARG A 320 7.58 3.76 -24.23
CA ARG A 320 6.58 3.66 -25.30
C ARG A 320 5.18 3.84 -24.73
N LEU A 321 4.36 4.62 -25.40
CA LEU A 321 2.93 4.75 -25.15
C LEU A 321 2.16 3.98 -26.22
N PHE A 322 1.50 2.92 -25.84
CA PHE A 322 0.60 2.14 -26.68
C PHE A 322 -0.82 2.64 -26.47
N ILE A 323 -1.47 3.12 -27.51
CA ILE A 323 -2.87 3.54 -27.47
C ILE A 323 -3.69 2.44 -28.15
N VAL A 324 -4.62 1.86 -27.41
CA VAL A 324 -5.31 0.63 -27.77
C VAL A 324 -6.82 0.82 -27.61
N PRO A 325 -7.66 0.34 -28.53
CA PRO A 325 -9.11 0.30 -28.34
C PRO A 325 -9.49 -0.50 -27.09
N SER A 326 -10.59 -0.11 -26.41
CA SER A 326 -11.01 -0.73 -25.16
C SER A 326 -11.69 -2.10 -25.32
N ASP A 327 -12.05 -2.49 -26.53
CA ASP A 327 -12.83 -3.68 -26.89
C ASP A 327 -12.01 -4.85 -27.43
N VAL A 328 -10.69 -4.81 -27.27
CA VAL A 328 -9.76 -5.87 -27.70
C VAL A 328 -9.56 -6.94 -26.63
N ASP A 329 -9.01 -8.10 -27.03
CA ASP A 329 -8.47 -9.09 -26.09
C ASP A 329 -7.22 -8.49 -25.40
N LYS A 330 -7.38 -8.17 -24.14
CA LYS A 330 -6.36 -7.45 -23.36
C LYS A 330 -5.14 -8.30 -23.06
N GLU A 331 -5.32 -9.59 -22.80
CA GLU A 331 -4.21 -10.49 -22.49
C GLU A 331 -3.31 -10.71 -23.72
N LEU A 332 -3.89 -11.01 -24.86
CA LEU A 332 -3.16 -11.14 -26.13
C LEU A 332 -2.48 -9.81 -26.52
N THR A 333 -3.16 -8.69 -26.31
CA THR A 333 -2.61 -7.37 -26.61
C THR A 333 -1.41 -7.04 -25.72
N GLU A 334 -1.50 -7.30 -24.41
CA GLU A 334 -0.40 -7.08 -23.47
C GLU A 334 0.81 -7.98 -23.77
N GLN A 335 0.59 -9.23 -24.23
CA GLN A 335 1.65 -10.11 -24.70
C GLN A 335 2.32 -9.57 -25.96
N ARG A 336 1.54 -9.15 -26.95
CA ARG A 336 2.05 -8.52 -28.18
C ARG A 336 2.86 -7.26 -27.89
N ILE A 337 2.40 -6.43 -26.94
CA ILE A 337 3.12 -5.22 -26.52
C ILE A 337 4.46 -5.59 -25.89
N ALA A 338 4.53 -6.64 -25.09
CA ALA A 338 5.78 -7.12 -24.53
C ALA A 338 6.77 -7.60 -25.63
N GLU A 339 6.26 -8.25 -26.69
CA GLU A 339 7.06 -8.62 -27.86
C GLU A 339 7.59 -7.37 -28.60
N ILE A 340 6.73 -6.37 -28.86
CA ILE A 340 7.14 -5.10 -29.48
C ILE A 340 8.19 -4.41 -28.61
N MET A 341 8.02 -4.38 -27.29
CA MET A 341 9.03 -3.82 -26.38
C MET A 341 10.35 -4.56 -26.46
N SER A 342 10.34 -5.90 -26.61
CA SER A 342 11.56 -6.67 -26.81
C SER A 342 12.29 -6.29 -28.10
N GLU A 343 11.55 -6.13 -29.19
CA GLU A 343 12.10 -5.76 -30.51
C GLU A 343 12.63 -4.32 -30.52
N GLU A 344 11.85 -3.36 -30.01
CA GLU A 344 12.18 -1.93 -29.99
C GLU A 344 13.37 -1.61 -29.07
N THR A 345 13.52 -2.36 -27.98
CA THR A 345 14.57 -2.10 -26.99
C THR A 345 15.78 -3.01 -27.15
N GLY A 346 15.66 -4.09 -27.91
CA GLY A 346 16.66 -5.16 -27.99
C GLY A 346 16.80 -5.96 -26.68
N ASP A 347 15.81 -5.87 -25.78
CA ASP A 347 15.83 -6.49 -24.47
C ASP A 347 14.89 -7.71 -24.43
N GLU A 348 15.47 -8.89 -24.67
CA GLU A 348 14.74 -10.18 -24.74
C GLU A 348 13.99 -10.54 -23.45
N GLU A 349 14.35 -9.97 -22.32
CA GLU A 349 13.68 -10.20 -21.03
C GLU A 349 12.22 -9.71 -21.02
N TRP A 350 11.82 -8.86 -21.95
CA TRP A 350 10.41 -8.49 -22.13
C TRP A 350 9.52 -9.65 -22.58
N ARG A 351 10.10 -10.70 -23.19
CA ARG A 351 9.35 -11.90 -23.59
C ARG A 351 9.04 -12.84 -22.43
N ASP A 352 9.79 -12.75 -21.33
CA ASP A 352 9.51 -13.51 -20.12
C ASP A 352 8.61 -12.70 -19.18
N SER A 353 7.36 -13.14 -19.01
CA SER A 353 6.39 -12.48 -18.13
C SER A 353 6.81 -12.39 -16.65
N LYS A 354 7.84 -13.12 -16.22
CA LYS A 354 8.42 -13.04 -14.87
C LYS A 354 9.50 -11.96 -14.73
N ARG A 355 9.93 -11.35 -15.84
CA ARG A 355 11.04 -10.40 -15.88
C ARG A 355 10.63 -8.95 -16.01
N PHE A 356 9.35 -8.66 -16.12
CA PHE A 356 8.78 -7.32 -16.06
C PHE A 356 7.58 -7.27 -15.11
N LYS A 357 7.34 -6.10 -14.52
CA LYS A 357 6.19 -5.90 -13.60
C LYS A 357 5.07 -5.17 -14.35
N SER A 358 3.87 -5.75 -14.36
CA SER A 358 2.66 -5.15 -14.91
C SER A 358 1.90 -4.43 -13.80
N LEU A 359 1.74 -3.12 -13.94
CA LEU A 359 1.04 -2.28 -12.98
C LEU A 359 -0.39 -2.05 -13.45
N ILE A 360 -1.34 -2.36 -12.60
CA ILE A 360 -2.77 -2.25 -12.82
C ILE A 360 -3.41 -1.29 -11.82
N LEU A 361 -4.59 -0.76 -12.15
CA LEU A 361 -5.22 0.24 -11.29
C LEU A 361 -5.91 -0.39 -10.06
N GLU A 362 -6.58 -1.52 -10.25
CA GLU A 362 -7.40 -2.18 -9.22
C GLU A 362 -7.13 -3.69 -9.15
N HIS A 363 -7.25 -4.28 -7.96
CA HIS A 363 -6.98 -5.71 -7.73
C HIS A 363 -7.83 -6.65 -8.59
N HIS A 364 -9.08 -6.29 -8.89
CA HIS A 364 -9.95 -7.15 -9.72
C HIS A 364 -9.46 -7.24 -11.17
N MET A 365 -8.71 -6.26 -11.67
CA MET A 365 -8.06 -6.36 -12.98
C MET A 365 -6.98 -7.45 -12.99
N ALA A 366 -6.22 -7.60 -11.88
CA ALA A 366 -5.31 -8.74 -11.72
C ALA A 366 -6.10 -10.06 -11.64
N ALA A 367 -7.20 -10.05 -10.90
CA ALA A 367 -8.04 -11.22 -10.75
C ALA A 367 -8.59 -11.73 -12.10
N SER A 368 -8.98 -10.81 -12.98
CA SER A 368 -9.41 -11.13 -14.34
C SER A 368 -8.27 -11.72 -15.17
N ARG A 369 -7.12 -11.05 -15.24
CA ARG A 369 -5.97 -11.44 -16.08
C ARG A 369 -5.22 -12.68 -15.58
N PHE A 370 -5.24 -12.93 -14.29
CA PHE A 370 -4.56 -14.08 -13.69
C PHE A 370 -5.50 -15.26 -13.41
N GLY A 371 -6.80 -15.09 -13.70
CA GLY A 371 -7.82 -16.16 -13.67
C GLY A 371 -8.25 -16.56 -12.26
N PHE A 372 -8.45 -15.60 -11.36
CA PHE A 372 -9.07 -15.83 -10.04
C PHE A 372 -10.25 -14.89 -9.74
N LEU A 373 -10.85 -14.30 -10.79
CA LEU A 373 -11.95 -13.34 -10.64
C LEU A 373 -13.19 -13.96 -9.99
N GLU A 374 -13.51 -15.21 -10.28
CA GLU A 374 -14.68 -15.91 -9.72
C GLU A 374 -14.57 -16.07 -8.20
N LEU A 375 -13.36 -16.23 -7.67
CA LEU A 375 -13.10 -16.22 -6.23
C LEU A 375 -13.17 -14.79 -5.66
N TYR A 376 -12.54 -13.83 -6.37
CA TYR A 376 -12.30 -12.48 -5.86
C TYR A 376 -13.58 -11.63 -5.85
N ALA A 377 -14.36 -11.65 -6.93
CA ALA A 377 -15.48 -10.73 -7.12
C ALA A 377 -16.57 -10.86 -6.04
N PRO A 378 -17.06 -12.05 -5.67
CA PRO A 378 -18.08 -12.19 -4.63
C PRO A 378 -17.64 -11.62 -3.27
N LEU A 379 -16.36 -11.77 -2.92
CA LEU A 379 -15.79 -11.29 -1.66
C LEU A 379 -15.53 -9.79 -1.68
N ASN A 380 -15.08 -9.25 -2.81
CA ASN A 380 -14.82 -7.82 -2.96
C ASN A 380 -16.08 -6.96 -2.85
N ASP A 381 -17.24 -7.51 -3.20
CA ASP A 381 -18.54 -6.82 -3.09
C ASP A 381 -19.04 -6.73 -1.63
N VAL A 382 -18.41 -7.43 -0.70
CA VAL A 382 -18.75 -7.43 0.73
C VAL A 382 -17.76 -6.58 1.52
N PHE A 383 -18.23 -5.49 2.08
CA PHE A 383 -17.39 -4.54 2.80
C PHE A 383 -16.55 -5.17 3.93
N ALA A 384 -17.13 -6.15 4.64
CA ALA A 384 -16.46 -6.84 5.75
C ALA A 384 -15.17 -7.57 5.33
N PHE A 385 -15.04 -7.99 4.07
CA PHE A 385 -13.86 -8.70 3.57
C PHE A 385 -12.80 -7.79 2.96
N GLY A 386 -13.08 -6.50 2.79
CA GLY A 386 -12.24 -5.62 1.97
C GLY A 386 -10.74 -5.61 2.31
N THR A 387 -10.36 -5.55 3.59
CA THR A 387 -8.96 -5.61 4.01
C THR A 387 -8.44 -7.05 4.00
N ALA A 388 -9.17 -7.98 4.61
CA ALA A 388 -8.79 -9.39 4.71
C ALA A 388 -8.62 -10.08 3.34
N LEU A 389 -9.38 -9.63 2.32
CA LEU A 389 -9.23 -10.09 0.95
C LEU A 389 -7.94 -9.59 0.29
N ARG A 390 -7.48 -8.38 0.66
CA ARG A 390 -6.25 -7.80 0.09
C ARG A 390 -4.98 -8.35 0.72
N ASP A 391 -5.02 -8.67 1.99
CA ASP A 391 -3.88 -9.23 2.73
C ASP A 391 -3.89 -10.77 2.85
N GLY A 392 -4.94 -11.43 2.32
CA GLY A 392 -5.05 -12.89 2.33
C GLY A 392 -5.39 -13.49 3.69
N SER A 393 -5.95 -12.71 4.62
CA SER A 393 -6.22 -13.14 6.00
C SER A 393 -7.62 -13.71 6.22
N ILE A 394 -8.46 -13.86 5.17
CA ILE A 394 -9.76 -14.55 5.30
C ILE A 394 -9.50 -15.98 5.80
N PRO A 395 -10.00 -16.37 7.00
CA PRO A 395 -9.60 -17.60 7.67
C PRO A 395 -9.77 -18.87 6.82
N GLU A 396 -10.88 -19.01 6.10
CA GLU A 396 -11.18 -20.19 5.27
C GLU A 396 -10.20 -20.30 4.11
N LEU A 397 -9.94 -19.19 3.43
CA LEU A 397 -8.98 -19.14 2.32
C LEU A 397 -7.54 -19.34 2.82
N SER A 398 -7.20 -18.72 3.95
CA SER A 398 -5.88 -18.83 4.58
C SER A 398 -5.60 -20.27 5.02
N PHE A 399 -6.58 -20.97 5.58
CA PHE A 399 -6.47 -22.39 5.94
C PHE A 399 -6.19 -23.26 4.71
N LEU A 400 -6.97 -23.10 3.65
CA LEU A 400 -6.78 -23.86 2.40
C LEU A 400 -5.40 -23.61 1.78
N SER A 401 -4.88 -22.38 1.85
CA SER A 401 -3.57 -22.07 1.28
C SER A 401 -2.41 -22.51 2.17
N LYS A 402 -2.49 -22.27 3.49
CA LYS A 402 -1.35 -22.48 4.41
C LYS A 402 -1.26 -23.89 4.97
N VAL A 403 -2.37 -24.64 4.97
CA VAL A 403 -2.42 -26.01 5.50
C VAL A 403 -2.66 -27.01 4.38
N ILE A 404 -3.69 -26.80 3.57
CA ILE A 404 -4.08 -27.80 2.56
C ILE A 404 -3.14 -27.78 1.34
N SER A 405 -2.76 -26.61 0.81
CA SER A 405 -1.86 -26.56 -0.34
C SER A 405 -0.50 -27.21 -0.06
N PRO A 406 0.19 -26.94 1.09
CA PRO A 406 1.41 -27.68 1.44
C PRO A 406 1.18 -29.19 1.64
N LEU A 407 0.06 -29.59 2.23
CA LEU A 407 -0.29 -31.01 2.42
C LEU A 407 -0.43 -31.73 1.08
N VAL A 408 -1.14 -31.14 0.13
CA VAL A 408 -1.30 -31.70 -1.23
C VAL A 408 0.04 -31.79 -1.95
N GLN A 409 0.89 -30.76 -1.82
CA GLN A 409 2.23 -30.76 -2.42
C GLN A 409 3.13 -31.86 -1.82
N ALA A 410 3.12 -31.99 -0.48
CA ALA A 410 3.89 -33.02 0.22
C ALA A 410 3.44 -34.43 -0.21
N TYR A 411 2.12 -34.67 -0.26
CA TYR A 411 1.56 -35.95 -0.68
C TYR A 411 1.91 -36.28 -2.14
N LYS A 412 1.76 -35.33 -3.08
CA LYS A 412 2.11 -35.53 -4.49
C LYS A 412 3.59 -35.74 -4.75
N SER A 413 4.46 -35.32 -3.84
CA SER A 413 5.91 -35.52 -3.90
C SER A 413 6.39 -36.72 -3.08
N ASP A 414 5.48 -37.58 -2.62
CA ASP A 414 5.76 -38.76 -1.78
C ASP A 414 6.60 -38.42 -0.52
N ASN A 415 6.37 -37.22 0.05
CA ASN A 415 7.06 -36.76 1.26
C ASN A 415 6.23 -37.01 2.51
N ASP A 416 6.19 -38.27 2.95
CA ASP A 416 5.42 -38.73 4.12
C ASP A 416 5.82 -38.00 5.42
N PHE A 417 7.05 -37.59 5.54
CA PHE A 417 7.53 -36.85 6.72
C PHE A 417 6.84 -35.48 6.83
N GLU A 418 6.76 -34.73 5.74
CA GLU A 418 6.11 -33.42 5.74
C GLU A 418 4.58 -33.56 5.87
N VAL A 419 3.98 -34.59 5.26
CA VAL A 419 2.56 -34.94 5.46
C VAL A 419 2.27 -35.16 6.94
N LEU A 420 3.06 -36.03 7.61
CA LEU A 420 2.89 -36.33 9.03
C LEU A 420 3.11 -35.08 9.92
N LYS A 421 4.07 -34.24 9.57
CA LYS A 421 4.36 -33.01 10.29
C LYS A 421 3.18 -32.04 10.25
N ILE A 422 2.58 -31.79 9.06
CA ILE A 422 1.42 -30.91 8.89
C ILE A 422 0.21 -31.47 9.66
N VAL A 423 -0.06 -32.77 9.51
CA VAL A 423 -1.19 -33.41 10.22
C VAL A 423 -0.98 -33.33 11.74
N LYS A 424 0.24 -33.59 12.23
CA LYS A 424 0.53 -33.51 13.66
C LYS A 424 0.39 -32.09 14.22
N GLU A 425 0.65 -31.08 13.44
CA GLU A 425 0.55 -29.68 13.86
C GLU A 425 -0.90 -29.18 13.89
N TYR A 426 -1.72 -29.55 12.89
CA TYR A 426 -3.03 -28.93 12.68
C TYR A 426 -4.22 -29.87 12.94
N SER A 427 -4.03 -31.20 13.03
CA SER A 427 -5.13 -32.15 13.20
C SER A 427 -5.52 -32.37 14.66
N PRO A 428 -6.81 -32.25 15.01
CA PRO A 428 -7.29 -32.61 16.33
C PRO A 428 -7.16 -34.11 16.61
N LEU A 429 -7.11 -34.95 15.58
CA LEU A 429 -6.89 -36.39 15.71
C LEU A 429 -5.53 -36.76 16.27
N MET A 430 -4.55 -35.84 16.19
CA MET A 430 -3.17 -35.98 16.68
C MET A 430 -2.91 -35.15 17.94
N ASP A 431 -3.98 -34.74 18.67
CA ASP A 431 -3.82 -33.96 19.90
C ASP A 431 -2.96 -34.73 20.92
N LYS A 432 -1.88 -34.06 21.39
CA LYS A 432 -0.85 -34.64 22.23
C LYS A 432 -1.39 -35.18 23.57
N LYS A 433 -2.46 -34.58 24.13
CA LYS A 433 -3.05 -35.00 25.39
C LYS A 433 -3.91 -36.25 25.21
N GLN A 434 -4.65 -36.33 24.10
CA GLN A 434 -5.44 -37.51 23.77
C GLN A 434 -4.55 -38.66 23.33
N TRP A 435 -3.51 -38.38 22.53
CA TRP A 435 -2.52 -39.34 22.06
C TRP A 435 -1.83 -40.13 23.18
N LEU A 436 -1.42 -39.45 24.27
CA LEU A 436 -0.76 -40.07 25.41
C LEU A 436 -1.66 -40.92 26.31
N GLN A 437 -2.99 -40.83 26.15
CA GLN A 437 -4.00 -41.57 26.92
C GLN A 437 -4.54 -42.81 26.21
N LEU A 438 -4.17 -43.01 24.93
CA LEU A 438 -4.66 -44.12 24.11
C LEU A 438 -3.82 -45.39 24.33
N GLU A 439 -4.50 -46.52 24.57
CA GLU A 439 -3.87 -47.84 24.67
C GLU A 439 -3.35 -48.34 23.30
N ASP A 440 -4.00 -47.97 22.20
CA ASP A 440 -3.57 -48.31 20.83
C ASP A 440 -3.46 -47.06 19.91
N GLN A 441 -2.24 -46.60 19.73
CA GLN A 441 -1.88 -45.48 18.86
C GLN A 441 -2.02 -45.84 17.36
N THR A 442 -2.00 -47.14 17.02
CA THR A 442 -2.07 -47.64 15.64
C THR A 442 -3.43 -47.36 15.02
N GLU A 443 -4.50 -47.44 15.80
CA GLU A 443 -5.87 -47.17 15.33
C GLU A 443 -6.04 -45.73 14.92
N VAL A 444 -5.45 -44.79 15.69
CA VAL A 444 -5.52 -43.36 15.36
C VAL A 444 -4.70 -43.03 14.10
N LEU A 445 -3.50 -43.63 13.95
CA LEU A 445 -2.72 -43.47 12.73
C LEU A 445 -3.47 -43.94 11.50
N LYS A 446 -4.15 -45.08 11.58
CA LYS A 446 -5.02 -45.61 10.50
C LYS A 446 -6.18 -44.68 10.18
N LYS A 447 -6.82 -44.06 11.20
CA LYS A 447 -7.90 -43.09 11.00
C LYS A 447 -7.36 -41.83 10.26
N VAL A 448 -6.20 -41.35 10.68
CA VAL A 448 -5.54 -40.21 10.04
C VAL A 448 -5.15 -40.52 8.59
N GLU A 449 -4.52 -41.69 8.37
CA GLU A 449 -4.14 -42.16 7.03
C GLU A 449 -5.36 -42.26 6.11
N ASN A 450 -6.44 -42.87 6.58
CA ASN A 450 -7.69 -42.97 5.83
C ASN A 450 -8.30 -41.60 5.52
N ALA A 451 -8.26 -40.66 6.47
CA ALA A 451 -8.75 -39.30 6.28
C ALA A 451 -7.93 -38.53 5.26
N VAL A 452 -6.58 -38.63 5.33
CA VAL A 452 -5.67 -38.03 4.35
C VAL A 452 -5.91 -38.65 2.96
N ASN A 453 -5.99 -39.97 2.87
CA ASN A 453 -6.21 -40.65 1.59
C ASN A 453 -7.57 -40.25 0.98
N LYS A 454 -8.65 -40.17 1.79
CA LYS A 454 -9.96 -39.71 1.32
C LYS A 454 -9.90 -38.27 0.79
N LEU A 455 -9.16 -37.41 1.44
CA LEU A 455 -8.93 -36.03 0.96
C LEU A 455 -8.17 -36.04 -0.37
N MET A 456 -7.08 -36.83 -0.48
CA MET A 456 -6.26 -36.90 -1.67
C MET A 456 -6.96 -37.58 -2.85
N ASP A 457 -7.95 -38.44 -2.60
CA ASP A 457 -8.76 -39.04 -3.64
C ASP A 457 -9.50 -38.02 -4.52
N LEU A 458 -9.71 -36.79 -4.01
CA LEU A 458 -10.28 -35.68 -4.78
C LEU A 458 -9.42 -35.26 -5.98
N TRP A 459 -8.12 -35.56 -5.96
CA TRP A 459 -7.20 -35.28 -7.08
C TRP A 459 -6.88 -36.51 -7.95
N LYS A 460 -7.59 -37.65 -7.76
CA LYS A 460 -7.40 -38.80 -8.63
C LYS A 460 -7.88 -38.52 -10.06
N ASP A 461 -7.32 -39.20 -11.00
CA ASP A 461 -7.66 -39.14 -12.43
C ASP A 461 -7.54 -37.71 -13.04
N ASN A 462 -6.57 -36.93 -12.56
CA ASN A 462 -6.38 -35.53 -12.93
C ASN A 462 -7.59 -34.63 -12.62
N SER A 463 -8.46 -35.04 -11.69
CA SER A 463 -9.54 -34.19 -11.20
C SER A 463 -8.96 -32.96 -10.44
N ILE A 464 -9.65 -31.84 -10.53
CA ILE A 464 -9.35 -30.65 -9.75
C ILE A 464 -10.57 -30.34 -8.89
N PRO A 465 -10.50 -30.60 -7.57
CA PRO A 465 -11.64 -30.34 -6.69
C PRO A 465 -11.94 -28.85 -6.55
N THR A 466 -13.15 -28.52 -6.19
CA THR A 466 -13.49 -27.18 -5.69
C THR A 466 -13.01 -27.01 -4.24
N CYS A 467 -12.89 -25.76 -3.80
CA CYS A 467 -12.57 -25.49 -2.40
C CYS A 467 -13.66 -26.03 -1.45
N LEU A 468 -14.93 -26.08 -1.89
CA LEU A 468 -16.03 -26.69 -1.12
C LEU A 468 -15.87 -28.21 -0.99
N ASP A 469 -15.50 -28.93 -2.05
CA ASP A 469 -15.27 -30.39 -1.99
C ASP A 469 -14.19 -30.73 -0.95
N ILE A 470 -13.14 -29.92 -0.90
CA ILE A 470 -12.06 -30.07 0.08
C ILE A 470 -12.58 -29.86 1.50
N LEU A 471 -13.35 -28.78 1.73
CA LEU A 471 -13.93 -28.48 3.05
C LEU A 471 -14.93 -29.55 3.46
N HIS A 472 -15.76 -30.08 2.54
CA HIS A 472 -16.65 -31.21 2.80
C HIS A 472 -15.89 -32.48 3.22
N SER A 473 -14.84 -32.85 2.51
CA SER A 473 -14.03 -34.04 2.84
C SER A 473 -13.37 -33.90 4.23
N ILE A 474 -12.90 -32.71 4.56
CA ILE A 474 -12.28 -32.42 5.88
C ILE A 474 -13.35 -32.47 6.98
N HIS A 475 -14.53 -31.89 6.74
CA HIS A 475 -15.65 -31.91 7.70
C HIS A 475 -16.11 -33.34 8.00
N GLU A 476 -16.32 -34.17 6.98
CA GLU A 476 -16.75 -35.56 7.12
C GLU A 476 -15.73 -36.43 7.87
N THR A 477 -14.43 -36.18 7.67
CA THR A 477 -13.35 -36.95 8.28
C THR A 477 -12.88 -36.40 9.61
N SER A 478 -13.26 -35.15 9.95
CA SER A 478 -12.72 -34.38 11.08
C SER A 478 -11.20 -34.32 11.07
N LEU A 479 -10.57 -34.36 9.87
CA LEU A 479 -9.11 -34.36 9.72
C LEU A 479 -8.48 -33.11 10.32
N PHE A 480 -9.12 -31.95 10.13
CA PHE A 480 -8.67 -30.68 10.70
C PHE A 480 -9.83 -29.99 11.43
N LYS A 481 -9.46 -29.17 12.43
CA LYS A 481 -10.44 -28.33 13.13
C LYS A 481 -10.83 -27.16 12.23
N MET A 482 -12.11 -26.98 11.99
CA MET A 482 -12.67 -25.85 11.26
C MET A 482 -13.39 -24.90 12.20
N ASN A 483 -13.59 -23.65 11.78
CA ASN A 483 -14.39 -22.68 12.53
C ASN A 483 -15.88 -22.92 12.29
N GLU A 484 -16.73 -22.47 13.21
CA GLU A 484 -18.19 -22.64 13.14
C GLU A 484 -18.81 -22.05 11.86
N ARG A 485 -18.15 -21.06 11.24
CA ARG A 485 -18.62 -20.43 10.00
C ARG A 485 -18.60 -21.40 8.82
N VAL A 486 -17.68 -22.38 8.83
CA VAL A 486 -17.61 -23.42 7.79
C VAL A 486 -18.85 -24.30 7.80
N ASP A 487 -19.43 -24.59 8.96
CA ASP A 487 -20.65 -25.38 9.08
C ASP A 487 -21.84 -24.70 8.35
N TYR A 488 -21.93 -23.36 8.46
CA TYR A 488 -22.93 -22.59 7.71
C TYR A 488 -22.62 -22.53 6.21
N ILE A 489 -21.34 -22.49 5.82
CA ILE A 489 -20.93 -22.49 4.41
C ILE A 489 -21.29 -23.82 3.75
N LEU A 490 -21.13 -24.96 4.45
CA LEU A 490 -21.38 -26.30 3.95
C LEU A 490 -22.86 -26.71 4.04
N SER A 491 -23.67 -26.05 4.88
CA SER A 491 -25.10 -26.30 4.96
C SER A 491 -25.87 -25.78 3.74
N ASP A 492 -27.10 -26.27 3.50
CA ASP A 492 -27.97 -25.72 2.47
C ASP A 492 -28.28 -24.24 2.73
N PRO A 493 -28.38 -23.41 1.68
CA PRO A 493 -28.72 -21.99 1.82
C PRO A 493 -30.06 -21.82 2.54
N ALA A 494 -30.06 -21.06 3.64
CA ALA A 494 -31.25 -20.78 4.42
C ALA A 494 -31.90 -19.45 4.01
N GLU A 495 -33.22 -19.31 4.17
CA GLU A 495 -33.93 -18.07 3.98
C GLU A 495 -33.42 -17.04 5.04
N GLY A 496 -32.86 -15.92 4.59
CA GLY A 496 -32.23 -14.91 5.48
C GLY A 496 -30.74 -15.14 5.77
N GLU A 497 -30.06 -15.98 4.99
CA GLU A 497 -28.60 -16.16 5.10
C GLU A 497 -27.84 -14.82 5.05
N SER A 498 -26.77 -14.70 5.83
CA SER A 498 -25.94 -13.50 5.80
C SER A 498 -25.24 -13.33 4.45
N VAL A 499 -25.05 -12.06 4.04
CA VAL A 499 -24.37 -11.72 2.77
C VAL A 499 -22.94 -12.26 2.77
N GLU A 500 -22.29 -12.29 3.92
CA GLU A 500 -20.93 -12.82 4.10
C GLU A 500 -20.86 -14.32 3.83
N ILE A 501 -21.80 -15.11 4.36
CA ILE A 501 -21.84 -16.57 4.15
C ILE A 501 -22.13 -16.89 2.68
N ALA A 502 -23.11 -16.21 2.08
CA ALA A 502 -23.43 -16.38 0.67
C ALA A 502 -22.23 -16.05 -0.24
N ALA A 503 -21.50 -14.97 0.05
CA ALA A 503 -20.31 -14.58 -0.69
C ALA A 503 -19.18 -15.62 -0.54
N LEU A 504 -18.93 -16.12 0.68
CA LEU A 504 -17.92 -17.16 0.93
C LEU A 504 -18.26 -18.46 0.22
N ARG A 505 -19.51 -18.91 0.30
CA ARG A 505 -19.97 -20.13 -0.40
C ARG A 505 -19.73 -19.99 -1.90
N LYS A 506 -20.10 -18.85 -2.50
CA LYS A 506 -19.86 -18.59 -3.91
C LYS A 506 -18.36 -18.54 -4.25
N ALA A 507 -17.55 -17.89 -3.43
CA ALA A 507 -16.11 -17.80 -3.64
C ALA A 507 -15.40 -19.17 -3.49
N LEU A 508 -15.88 -20.02 -2.60
CA LEU A 508 -15.31 -21.36 -2.35
C LEU A 508 -15.81 -22.43 -3.33
N SER A 509 -16.82 -22.14 -4.15
CA SER A 509 -17.27 -23.05 -5.21
C SER A 509 -16.31 -23.14 -6.41
N VAL A 510 -15.25 -22.33 -6.43
CA VAL A 510 -14.23 -22.36 -7.49
C VAL A 510 -13.24 -23.51 -7.33
N SER A 511 -12.53 -23.83 -8.40
CA SER A 511 -11.48 -24.85 -8.35
C SER A 511 -10.33 -24.44 -7.41
N PHE A 512 -9.68 -25.43 -6.81
CA PHE A 512 -8.54 -25.20 -5.91
C PHE A 512 -7.38 -24.45 -6.59
N THR A 513 -7.18 -24.69 -7.89
CA THR A 513 -6.18 -23.95 -8.69
C THR A 513 -6.48 -22.44 -8.78
N THR A 514 -7.74 -22.04 -8.75
CA THR A 514 -8.14 -20.64 -8.69
C THR A 514 -7.71 -19.99 -7.37
N LEU A 515 -7.84 -20.71 -6.26
CA LEU A 515 -7.34 -20.28 -4.96
C LEU A 515 -5.81 -20.15 -4.96
N GLU A 516 -5.10 -21.12 -5.54
CA GLU A 516 -3.62 -21.07 -5.65
C GLU A 516 -3.15 -19.83 -6.44
N LYS A 517 -3.85 -19.50 -7.52
CA LYS A 517 -3.59 -18.27 -8.28
C LYS A 517 -3.82 -17.02 -7.44
N TYR A 518 -4.90 -16.95 -6.68
CA TYR A 518 -5.16 -15.83 -5.76
C TYR A 518 -4.03 -15.67 -4.75
N TYR A 519 -3.58 -16.76 -4.10
CA TYR A 519 -2.49 -16.69 -3.14
C TYR A 519 -1.13 -16.38 -3.77
N ALA A 520 -0.86 -16.85 -4.97
CA ALA A 520 0.32 -16.45 -5.74
C ALA A 520 0.34 -14.94 -5.96
N TYR A 521 -0.83 -14.33 -6.25
CA TYR A 521 -0.97 -12.89 -6.39
C TYR A 521 -0.74 -12.14 -5.07
N ILE A 522 -1.39 -12.55 -3.99
CA ILE A 522 -1.24 -11.92 -2.66
C ILE A 522 0.20 -12.03 -2.13
N SER A 523 0.91 -13.14 -2.41
CA SER A 523 2.30 -13.35 -2.01
C SER A 523 3.32 -12.64 -2.91
N ASP A 524 2.88 -11.74 -3.79
CA ASP A 524 3.71 -11.00 -4.77
C ASP A 524 4.55 -11.90 -5.71
N ASN A 525 4.11 -13.15 -5.90
CA ASN A 525 4.75 -14.13 -6.80
C ASN A 525 4.21 -14.05 -8.24
N THR A 526 3.68 -12.89 -8.65
CA THR A 526 3.16 -12.65 -9.99
C THR A 526 3.76 -11.40 -10.62
N ARG A 527 3.59 -11.26 -11.94
CA ARG A 527 3.97 -10.03 -12.65
C ARG A 527 3.08 -8.83 -12.30
N PHE A 528 1.89 -9.05 -11.73
CA PHE A 528 0.90 -8.00 -11.47
C PHE A 528 1.10 -7.37 -10.09
N ALA A 529 0.96 -6.05 -10.04
CA ALA A 529 0.82 -5.28 -8.82
C ALA A 529 -0.05 -4.04 -9.07
N THR A 530 -0.64 -3.47 -8.04
CA THR A 530 -1.40 -2.22 -8.21
C THR A 530 -0.46 -1.02 -8.30
N HIS A 531 -0.89 0.03 -9.02
CA HIS A 531 -0.16 1.30 -9.10
C HIS A 531 0.19 1.88 -7.72
N GLN A 532 -0.68 1.69 -6.74
CA GLN A 532 -0.46 2.12 -5.36
C GLN A 532 0.47 1.17 -4.60
N GLY A 533 0.31 -0.14 -4.79
CA GLY A 533 1.06 -1.17 -4.06
C GLY A 533 2.56 -1.22 -4.38
N VAL A 534 2.98 -0.66 -5.53
CA VAL A 534 4.41 -0.61 -5.90
C VAL A 534 5.15 0.60 -5.34
N LYS A 535 4.51 1.39 -4.50
CA LYS A 535 5.18 2.52 -3.87
C LYS A 535 6.38 2.04 -3.03
N GLY A 536 7.54 2.68 -3.20
CA GLY A 536 8.79 2.26 -2.58
C GLY A 536 9.58 1.17 -3.35
N LEU A 537 8.93 0.43 -4.24
CA LEU A 537 9.58 -0.61 -5.05
C LEU A 537 10.16 -0.05 -6.35
N GLU A 538 11.00 -0.84 -7.02
CA GLU A 538 11.60 -0.51 -8.31
C GLU A 538 11.87 -1.77 -9.13
N PHE A 539 11.75 -1.67 -10.45
CA PHE A 539 11.86 -2.80 -11.36
C PHE A 539 12.63 -2.40 -12.62
N PRO A 540 13.44 -3.30 -13.19
CA PRO A 540 14.15 -3.02 -14.43
C PRO A 540 13.19 -2.64 -15.58
N ARG A 541 12.04 -3.32 -15.69
CA ARG A 541 11.04 -3.17 -16.74
C ARG A 541 9.66 -3.05 -16.13
N VAL A 542 8.90 -2.07 -16.57
CA VAL A 542 7.55 -1.83 -16.07
C VAL A 542 6.57 -1.65 -17.23
N MET A 543 5.42 -2.32 -17.12
CA MET A 543 4.27 -2.14 -17.99
C MET A 543 3.15 -1.49 -17.19
N VAL A 544 2.79 -0.25 -17.48
CA VAL A 544 1.72 0.49 -16.81
C VAL A 544 0.43 0.35 -17.60
N ILE A 545 -0.59 -0.26 -17.02
CA ILE A 545 -1.89 -0.51 -17.67
C ILE A 545 -2.90 0.52 -17.15
N MET A 546 -3.37 1.38 -18.06
CA MET A 546 -4.38 2.41 -17.82
C MET A 546 -5.69 1.98 -18.48
N ASP A 547 -6.66 1.56 -17.68
CA ASP A 547 -7.97 1.08 -18.12
C ASP A 547 -9.05 1.48 -17.11
N ASP A 548 -9.60 2.67 -17.28
CA ASP A 548 -10.63 3.22 -16.39
C ASP A 548 -11.95 2.43 -16.49
N ALA A 549 -12.25 1.87 -17.66
CA ALA A 549 -13.49 1.12 -17.90
C ALA A 549 -13.51 -0.19 -17.11
N GLU A 550 -12.39 -0.89 -17.07
CA GLU A 550 -12.24 -2.11 -16.29
C GLU A 550 -12.07 -1.82 -14.80
N ALA A 551 -11.30 -0.80 -14.43
CA ALA A 551 -11.03 -0.44 -13.04
C ALA A 551 -12.30 -0.10 -12.25
N LYS A 552 -13.33 0.47 -12.88
CA LYS A 552 -14.60 0.88 -12.26
C LYS A 552 -14.44 1.81 -11.03
N GLY A 553 -13.22 2.29 -10.79
CA GLY A 553 -12.90 3.19 -9.69
C GLY A 553 -13.35 4.63 -10.00
N PHE A 554 -13.60 5.41 -8.94
CA PHE A 554 -13.98 6.83 -9.04
C PHE A 554 -12.90 7.79 -8.55
N LEU A 555 -11.87 7.26 -7.87
CA LEU A 555 -10.79 8.08 -7.27
C LEU A 555 -9.78 8.57 -8.29
N PHE A 556 -9.51 7.76 -9.30
CA PHE A 556 -8.55 8.01 -10.36
C PHE A 556 -9.24 7.92 -11.72
N SER A 557 -8.77 8.69 -12.68
CA SER A 557 -9.26 8.60 -14.06
C SER A 557 -8.17 9.01 -15.04
N TYR A 558 -7.58 8.03 -15.68
CA TYR A 558 -6.60 8.24 -16.76
C TYR A 558 -7.24 8.85 -18.01
N GLU A 559 -8.49 8.50 -18.32
CA GLU A 559 -9.20 9.10 -19.44
C GLU A 559 -9.39 10.62 -19.27
N LYS A 560 -9.63 11.10 -18.01
CA LYS A 560 -9.65 12.55 -17.74
C LYS A 560 -8.25 13.16 -17.83
N LEU A 561 -7.24 12.49 -17.29
CA LEU A 561 -5.86 12.97 -17.30
C LEU A 561 -5.34 13.13 -18.74
N PHE A 562 -5.68 12.19 -19.62
CA PHE A 562 -5.30 12.20 -21.03
C PHE A 562 -6.32 12.87 -21.95
N GLY A 563 -7.35 13.53 -21.40
CA GLY A 563 -8.29 14.35 -22.16
C GLY A 563 -9.36 13.58 -22.95
N ALA A 564 -9.44 12.26 -22.80
CA ALA A 564 -10.47 11.43 -23.43
C ALA A 564 -11.85 11.57 -22.76
N LYS A 565 -11.90 12.04 -21.49
CA LYS A 565 -13.13 12.41 -20.77
C LYS A 565 -13.05 13.83 -20.22
N PRO A 566 -14.17 14.58 -20.19
CA PRO A 566 -14.20 15.92 -19.60
C PRO A 566 -14.12 15.85 -18.07
N LYS A 567 -13.70 16.99 -17.45
CA LYS A 567 -13.79 17.20 -16.01
C LYS A 567 -15.24 17.12 -15.54
N THR A 568 -15.47 16.53 -14.37
CA THR A 568 -16.80 16.56 -13.72
C THR A 568 -17.04 17.90 -13.04
N GLU A 569 -18.31 18.20 -12.72
CA GLU A 569 -18.66 19.39 -11.94
C GLU A 569 -17.95 19.42 -10.58
N THR A 570 -17.78 18.26 -9.96
CA THR A 570 -17.01 18.12 -8.70
C THR A 570 -15.54 18.46 -8.91
N ASP A 571 -14.90 18.02 -10.00
CA ASP A 571 -13.51 18.38 -10.31
C ASP A 571 -13.36 19.91 -10.50
N ILE A 572 -14.29 20.52 -11.24
CA ILE A 572 -14.29 21.98 -11.48
C ILE A 572 -14.49 22.76 -10.17
N LYS A 573 -15.39 22.28 -9.31
CA LYS A 573 -15.61 22.89 -7.99
C LYS A 573 -14.37 22.79 -7.11
N ASN A 574 -13.79 21.59 -7.00
CA ASN A 574 -12.60 21.36 -6.20
C ASN A 574 -11.42 22.21 -6.67
N GLU A 575 -11.23 22.33 -7.99
CA GLU A 575 -10.19 23.18 -8.57
C GLU A 575 -10.35 24.66 -8.17
N ARG A 576 -11.58 25.19 -8.20
CA ARG A 576 -11.89 26.56 -7.76
C ARG A 576 -11.66 26.78 -6.26
N GLU A 577 -11.90 25.75 -5.46
CA GLU A 577 -11.74 25.78 -4.01
C GLU A 577 -10.29 25.44 -3.57
N GLY A 578 -9.37 25.20 -4.51
CA GLY A 578 -7.99 24.79 -4.22
C GLY A 578 -7.86 23.39 -3.59
N LYS A 579 -8.91 22.57 -3.72
CA LYS A 579 -8.95 21.19 -3.22
C LYS A 579 -8.41 20.20 -4.25
N ASP A 580 -8.03 19.04 -3.77
CA ASP A 580 -7.49 17.96 -4.60
C ASP A 580 -8.53 17.41 -5.59
N THR A 581 -8.17 17.36 -6.88
CA THR A 581 -9.04 16.87 -7.97
C THR A 581 -8.71 15.42 -8.34
N SER A 582 -9.63 14.72 -9.01
CA SER A 582 -9.36 13.39 -9.57
C SER A 582 -8.17 13.40 -10.54
N MET A 583 -8.02 14.47 -11.33
CA MET A 583 -6.90 14.63 -12.27
C MET A 583 -5.56 14.79 -11.54
N ALA A 584 -5.49 15.64 -10.49
CA ALA A 584 -4.28 15.83 -9.71
C ALA A 584 -3.85 14.53 -9.02
N ARG A 585 -4.80 13.78 -8.46
CA ARG A 585 -4.54 12.46 -7.89
C ARG A 585 -4.03 11.47 -8.93
N THR A 586 -4.67 11.43 -10.10
CA THR A 586 -4.26 10.54 -11.20
C THR A 586 -2.89 10.90 -11.73
N SER A 587 -2.56 12.19 -11.85
CA SER A 587 -1.22 12.64 -12.26
C SER A 587 -0.14 12.17 -11.30
N ARG A 588 -0.39 12.27 -9.98
CA ARG A 588 0.54 11.74 -8.98
C ARG A 588 0.66 10.20 -9.05
N LEU A 589 -0.45 9.49 -9.24
CA LEU A 589 -0.42 8.05 -9.40
C LEU A 589 0.34 7.63 -10.66
N PHE A 590 0.16 8.36 -11.77
CA PHE A 590 0.91 8.16 -13.01
C PHE A 590 2.41 8.39 -12.80
N TYR A 591 2.78 9.48 -12.12
CA TYR A 591 4.16 9.72 -11.71
C TYR A 591 4.74 8.57 -10.89
N VAL A 592 4.00 8.09 -9.88
CA VAL A 592 4.44 6.96 -9.05
C VAL A 592 4.65 5.72 -9.91
N ALA A 593 3.70 5.35 -10.74
CA ALA A 593 3.77 4.16 -11.59
C ALA A 593 4.97 4.23 -12.57
N CYS A 594 5.13 5.35 -13.28
CA CYS A 594 6.22 5.54 -14.26
C CYS A 594 7.60 5.53 -13.60
N THR A 595 7.75 6.13 -12.42
CA THR A 595 9.03 6.21 -11.69
C THR A 595 9.45 4.92 -11.01
N ARG A 596 8.69 3.82 -11.17
CA ARG A 596 9.12 2.47 -10.74
C ARG A 596 10.09 1.82 -11.71
N ALA A 597 10.09 2.25 -12.98
CA ALA A 597 10.96 1.71 -14.00
C ALA A 597 12.40 2.21 -13.84
N GLN A 598 13.34 1.29 -14.01
CA GLN A 598 14.79 1.60 -14.03
C GLN A 598 15.29 1.78 -15.47
N LYS A 599 14.99 0.82 -16.38
CA LYS A 599 15.56 0.74 -17.74
C LYS A 599 14.56 1.08 -18.83
N SER A 600 13.39 0.43 -18.79
CA SER A 600 12.39 0.60 -19.85
C SER A 600 10.95 0.57 -19.32
N LEU A 601 10.08 1.30 -20.00
CA LEU A 601 8.70 1.57 -19.59
C LEU A 601 7.76 1.46 -20.78
N ALA A 602 6.82 0.50 -20.72
CA ALA A 602 5.67 0.40 -21.59
C ALA A 602 4.45 1.00 -20.87
N ILE A 603 3.68 1.84 -21.54
CA ILE A 603 2.44 2.39 -21.01
C ILE A 603 1.32 2.04 -21.99
N ILE A 604 0.26 1.41 -21.51
CA ILE A 604 -0.88 0.98 -22.30
C ILE A 604 -2.08 1.83 -21.90
N ALA A 605 -2.64 2.56 -22.84
CA ALA A 605 -3.86 3.35 -22.67
C ALA A 605 -5.01 2.68 -23.43
N TYR A 606 -5.88 1.97 -22.73
CA TYR A 606 -7.13 1.46 -23.27
C TYR A 606 -8.15 2.61 -23.31
N THR A 607 -8.61 2.97 -24.50
CA THR A 607 -9.50 4.12 -24.67
C THR A 607 -10.39 3.99 -25.90
N GLN A 608 -11.50 4.72 -25.90
CA GLN A 608 -12.35 4.91 -27.10
C GLN A 608 -11.97 6.18 -27.89
N ASP A 609 -11.20 7.11 -27.26
CA ASP A 609 -10.73 8.34 -27.93
C ASP A 609 -9.20 8.38 -28.01
N SER A 610 -8.67 7.60 -28.93
CA SER A 610 -7.24 7.52 -29.19
C SER A 610 -6.61 8.84 -29.63
N LYS A 611 -7.40 9.71 -30.32
CA LYS A 611 -6.92 11.02 -30.79
C LYS A 611 -6.70 11.98 -29.65
N ALA A 612 -7.62 12.03 -28.68
CA ALA A 612 -7.50 12.87 -27.49
C ALA A 612 -6.30 12.45 -26.64
N VAL A 613 -6.10 11.15 -26.42
CA VAL A 613 -4.95 10.61 -25.69
C VAL A 613 -3.64 11.01 -26.35
N LYS A 614 -3.49 10.80 -27.67
CA LYS A 614 -2.30 11.20 -28.42
C LYS A 614 -2.04 12.70 -28.34
N ALA A 615 -3.07 13.51 -28.58
CA ALA A 615 -2.95 14.97 -28.55
C ALA A 615 -2.53 15.49 -27.18
N THR A 616 -3.09 14.96 -26.11
CA THR A 616 -2.74 15.36 -24.74
C THR A 616 -1.33 14.94 -24.36
N ALA A 617 -0.93 13.71 -24.69
CA ALA A 617 0.41 13.20 -24.44
C ALA A 617 1.50 14.05 -25.12
N MET A 618 1.26 14.47 -26.36
CA MET A 618 2.16 15.37 -27.10
C MET A 618 2.13 16.80 -26.58
N LYS A 619 0.94 17.36 -26.28
CA LYS A 619 0.78 18.70 -25.74
C LYS A 619 1.55 18.91 -24.43
N ASN A 620 1.54 17.90 -23.58
CA ASN A 620 2.22 17.93 -22.29
C ASN A 620 3.72 17.55 -22.38
N ASN A 621 4.24 17.29 -23.58
CA ASN A 621 5.61 16.81 -23.81
C ASN A 621 5.96 15.53 -23.02
N TRP A 622 4.96 14.67 -22.75
CA TRP A 622 5.21 13.41 -22.05
C TRP A 622 5.90 12.39 -22.97
N PHE A 623 5.51 12.37 -24.25
CA PHE A 623 6.04 11.45 -25.26
C PHE A 623 6.43 12.16 -26.53
N LEU A 624 7.46 11.66 -27.19
CA LEU A 624 7.83 12.02 -28.56
C LEU A 624 6.87 11.30 -29.52
N ASN A 625 6.76 11.81 -30.75
CA ASN A 625 5.81 11.21 -31.73
C ASN A 625 6.18 9.76 -32.10
N ASP A 626 7.45 9.43 -32.14
CA ASP A 626 8.01 8.10 -32.41
C ASP A 626 7.93 7.14 -31.21
N GLU A 627 7.61 7.65 -30.03
CA GLU A 627 7.36 6.86 -28.83
C GLU A 627 5.88 6.45 -28.69
N ILE A 628 4.98 6.97 -29.57
CA ILE A 628 3.54 6.69 -29.51
C ILE A 628 3.17 5.69 -30.61
N ILE A 629 2.72 4.52 -30.18
CA ILE A 629 2.31 3.42 -31.05
C ILE A 629 0.79 3.25 -30.95
N MET A 630 0.11 3.36 -32.12
CA MET A 630 -1.33 3.10 -32.21
C MET A 630 -1.52 1.64 -32.60
N LEU A 631 -2.19 0.86 -31.75
CA LEU A 631 -2.60 -0.52 -32.06
C LEU A 631 -4.10 -0.51 -32.44
N ASN A 632 -4.43 -1.26 -33.49
CA ASN A 632 -5.82 -1.40 -34.00
C ASN A 632 -6.38 -2.75 -33.58
#